data_6db7169268586857e196fff2bae4f736
#
_entry.id   6db7169268586857e196fff2bae4f736
#
_cell.length_a   1.000
_cell.length_b   1.000
_cell.length_c   1.000
_cell.angle_alpha   90.00
_cell.angle_beta   90.00
_cell.angle_gamma   90.00
#
_symmetry.space_group_name_H-M   'P 1'
#
loop_
_entity.id
_entity.type
_entity.pdbx_description
1 polymer ?
#
loop_
_entity_poly.entity_id
_entity_poly.type
_entity_poly.pdbx_seq_one_letter_code
_entity_poly.pdbx_strand_id
1 'polypeptide(L)'
;REMPSGAAPRVLAVQDTTPKPAVSFGAFIDTYFAWDFGQPDAFHRPYTTQPARHDEFNVNLAFIEARLAGEKIRGRVALQAGTSVQANYAGEPSIGSVSGDDLARIIQEAWVGVRVSPKVWVDGGIYFSPIGWESFISWDNPTYTRSLLADYTPYFVTGAKVTWAASPKVTAQLHVVNGWQIVSENNPDKSFIARVEWQATAALALAYAFYAGNEQLDTLPARTRYYNQLLAKVAAGHGWDFWGTFDVGVQTVPDASSQTWYGVVAIGRKALSKKVAVVGRVEGHSDRDQVLILTGTPDGFRTIGGSIGVDVQPEEFVKWRTELRGFSSSDPVWPDQGAPTESELGGFIVTSL
;
A
#
# COMPACT_ATOMS: atom_id res chain seq x y z
N ARG A 1 22.92 77.23 24.48
CA ARG A 1 23.74 75.97 24.26
C ARG A 1 22.80 74.79 24.46
N GLU A 2 22.30 74.31 23.34
CA GLU A 2 21.51 73.06 23.32
C GLU A 2 22.44 71.86 23.34
N MET A 3 22.11 70.83 24.18
CA MET A 3 22.81 69.56 24.22
C MET A 3 22.29 68.64 23.12
N PRO A 4 23.13 67.85 22.45
CA PRO A 4 22.68 66.94 21.42
C PRO A 4 21.93 65.75 22.02
N SER A 5 20.75 65.47 21.47
CA SER A 5 19.91 64.31 21.73
C SER A 5 20.65 63.02 21.38
N GLY A 6 20.84 62.14 22.39
CA GLY A 6 21.41 60.81 22.20
C GLY A 6 20.55 59.92 21.34
N ALA A 7 21.10 59.42 20.24
CA ALA A 7 20.45 58.41 19.39
C ALA A 7 20.28 57.12 20.18
N ALA A 8 19.05 56.62 20.25
CA ALA A 8 18.73 55.30 20.81
C ALA A 8 19.46 54.18 20.02
N PRO A 9 19.95 53.14 20.67
CA PRO A 9 20.63 52.05 19.99
C PRO A 9 19.64 51.34 19.06
N ARG A 10 19.94 51.26 17.76
CA ARG A 10 19.26 50.41 16.81
C ARG A 10 19.50 48.96 17.21
N VAL A 11 18.47 48.30 17.74
CA VAL A 11 18.42 46.86 17.83
C VAL A 11 18.39 46.32 16.40
N LEU A 12 19.48 45.78 15.92
CA LEU A 12 19.53 44.98 14.70
C LEU A 12 18.66 43.75 14.94
N ALA A 13 17.47 43.75 14.32
CA ALA A 13 16.69 42.51 14.28
C ALA A 13 17.54 41.45 13.57
N VAL A 14 17.92 40.43 14.30
CA VAL A 14 18.53 39.22 13.72
C VAL A 14 17.46 38.64 12.81
N GLN A 15 17.66 38.78 11.50
CA GLN A 15 16.81 38.07 10.55
C GLN A 15 16.95 36.58 10.80
N ASP A 16 15.87 35.95 11.21
CA ASP A 16 15.80 34.49 11.30
C ASP A 16 15.99 33.91 9.87
N THR A 17 17.20 33.44 9.60
CA THR A 17 17.59 32.87 8.32
C THR A 17 17.21 31.38 8.21
N THR A 18 16.48 30.83 9.19
CA THR A 18 16.02 29.45 9.15
C THR A 18 15.06 29.28 7.96
N PRO A 19 15.32 28.38 7.02
CA PRO A 19 14.44 28.14 5.89
C PRO A 19 13.02 27.78 6.40
N LYS A 20 12.02 28.56 5.99
CA LYS A 20 10.63 28.26 6.36
C LYS A 20 10.22 26.93 5.71
N PRO A 21 9.46 26.08 6.42
CA PRO A 21 8.90 24.87 5.82
C PRO A 21 8.10 25.20 4.58
N ALA A 22 8.28 24.42 3.51
CA ALA A 22 7.53 24.56 2.27
C ALA A 22 6.26 23.69 2.34
N VAL A 23 5.14 24.27 1.90
CA VAL A 23 3.90 23.52 1.68
C VAL A 23 3.68 23.38 0.18
N SER A 24 3.43 22.15 -0.28
CA SER A 24 3.03 21.85 -1.65
C SER A 24 1.68 21.16 -1.68
N PHE A 25 0.95 21.33 -2.78
CA PHE A 25 -0.34 20.71 -3.01
C PHE A 25 -0.25 19.77 -4.21
N GLY A 26 -1.03 18.69 -4.18
CA GLY A 26 -1.12 17.72 -5.24
C GLY A 26 -2.54 17.18 -5.39
N ALA A 27 -2.80 16.56 -6.53
CA ALA A 27 -4.03 15.83 -6.80
C ALA A 27 -3.72 14.64 -7.71
N PHE A 28 -4.56 13.62 -7.63
CA PHE A 28 -4.48 12.42 -8.47
C PHE A 28 -5.88 11.94 -8.79
N ILE A 29 -6.09 11.46 -10.01
CA ILE A 29 -7.34 10.83 -10.44
C ILE A 29 -6.96 9.63 -11.29
N ASP A 30 -7.54 8.47 -10.95
CA ASP A 30 -7.42 7.19 -11.67
C ASP A 30 -8.82 6.71 -12.01
N THR A 31 -9.17 6.77 -13.29
CA THR A 31 -10.44 6.25 -13.82
C THR A 31 -10.20 4.94 -14.54
N TYR A 32 -11.20 4.06 -14.57
CA TYR A 32 -11.05 2.78 -15.21
C TYR A 32 -12.36 2.23 -15.81
N PHE A 33 -12.19 1.23 -16.68
CA PHE A 33 -13.20 0.27 -17.08
C PHE A 33 -12.57 -1.13 -16.93
N ALA A 34 -13.26 -2.07 -16.29
CA ALA A 34 -12.83 -3.46 -16.16
C ALA A 34 -13.92 -4.41 -16.65
N TRP A 35 -13.52 -5.42 -17.42
CA TRP A 35 -14.36 -6.53 -17.83
C TRP A 35 -13.84 -7.83 -17.21
N ASP A 36 -14.59 -8.40 -16.29
CA ASP A 36 -14.31 -9.70 -15.69
C ASP A 36 -15.01 -10.79 -16.48
N PHE A 37 -14.28 -11.82 -16.88
CA PHE A 37 -14.80 -12.88 -17.74
C PHE A 37 -15.80 -13.79 -17.02
N GLY A 38 -15.71 -13.88 -15.69
CA GLY A 38 -16.67 -14.60 -14.87
C GLY A 38 -18.00 -13.85 -14.64
N GLN A 39 -18.09 -12.58 -15.05
CA GLN A 39 -19.28 -11.74 -14.95
C GLN A 39 -19.91 -11.77 -13.53
N PRO A 40 -19.17 -11.36 -12.48
CA PRO A 40 -19.62 -11.49 -11.11
C PRO A 40 -20.93 -10.73 -10.86
N ASP A 41 -21.80 -11.32 -10.04
CA ASP A 41 -23.02 -10.68 -9.56
C ASP A 41 -22.71 -9.38 -8.82
N ALA A 42 -23.66 -8.46 -8.81
CA ALA A 42 -23.55 -7.15 -8.17
C ALA A 42 -22.36 -6.30 -8.66
N PHE A 43 -21.76 -6.65 -9.80
CA PHE A 43 -20.64 -5.93 -10.43
C PHE A 43 -19.40 -5.80 -9.54
N HIS A 44 -19.26 -6.59 -8.49
CA HIS A 44 -18.12 -6.58 -7.59
C HIS A 44 -17.16 -7.73 -7.95
N ARG A 45 -15.91 -7.38 -8.26
CA ARG A 45 -14.87 -8.34 -8.62
C ARG A 45 -14.29 -8.98 -7.36
N PRO A 46 -14.20 -10.31 -7.29
CA PRO A 46 -13.63 -10.98 -6.13
C PRO A 46 -12.11 -10.83 -6.07
N TYR A 47 -11.56 -10.98 -4.87
CA TYR A 47 -10.13 -11.07 -4.57
C TYR A 47 -9.27 -9.91 -5.08
N THR A 48 -9.86 -8.78 -5.39
CA THR A 48 -9.15 -7.55 -5.75
C THR A 48 -9.85 -6.33 -5.17
N THR A 49 -9.06 -5.39 -4.72
CA THR A 49 -9.54 -4.10 -4.23
C THR A 49 -9.31 -2.98 -5.23
N GLN A 50 -8.54 -3.24 -6.33
CA GLN A 50 -8.07 -2.20 -7.24
C GLN A 50 -7.85 -2.72 -8.66
N PRO A 51 -8.79 -2.47 -9.60
CA PRO A 51 -10.12 -1.90 -9.48
C PRO A 51 -11.15 -2.93 -9.00
N ALA A 52 -12.10 -2.50 -8.17
CA ALA A 52 -13.02 -3.41 -7.50
C ALA A 52 -14.30 -3.72 -8.28
N ARG A 53 -14.67 -2.94 -9.30
CA ARG A 53 -15.94 -3.05 -10.01
C ARG A 53 -15.76 -3.57 -11.43
N HIS A 54 -16.81 -4.19 -11.98
CA HIS A 54 -16.88 -4.82 -13.29
C HIS A 54 -17.97 -4.16 -14.13
N ASP A 55 -17.75 -4.10 -15.46
CA ASP A 55 -18.68 -3.64 -16.49
C ASP A 55 -19.24 -2.22 -16.24
N GLU A 56 -18.41 -1.34 -15.72
CA GLU A 56 -18.76 0.08 -15.55
C GLU A 56 -17.52 0.98 -15.68
N PHE A 57 -17.71 2.20 -16.13
CA PHE A 57 -16.71 3.26 -16.00
C PHE A 57 -16.78 3.82 -14.59
N ASN A 58 -15.67 3.85 -13.89
CA ASN A 58 -15.65 4.34 -12.51
C ASN A 58 -14.31 5.00 -12.15
N VAL A 59 -14.27 5.62 -10.97
CA VAL A 59 -13.06 6.15 -10.36
C VAL A 59 -12.50 5.09 -9.41
N ASN A 60 -11.30 4.60 -9.71
CA ASN A 60 -10.57 3.69 -8.83
C ASN A 60 -10.10 4.44 -7.57
N LEU A 61 -9.38 5.56 -7.78
CA LEU A 61 -8.85 6.40 -6.73
C LEU A 61 -8.77 7.85 -7.19
N ALA A 62 -9.29 8.77 -6.39
CA ALA A 62 -9.00 10.19 -6.51
C ALA A 62 -8.59 10.73 -5.15
N PHE A 63 -7.59 11.63 -5.10
CA PHE A 63 -7.22 12.32 -3.87
C PHE A 63 -6.70 13.73 -4.14
N ILE A 64 -6.78 14.56 -3.10
CA ILE A 64 -6.08 15.84 -2.99
C ILE A 64 -5.19 15.80 -1.77
N GLU A 65 -4.05 16.46 -1.82
CA GLU A 65 -3.08 16.44 -0.73
C GLU A 65 -2.41 17.79 -0.47
N ALA A 66 -1.96 17.96 0.77
CA ALA A 66 -0.99 18.96 1.18
C ALA A 66 0.20 18.28 1.85
N ARG A 67 1.40 18.62 1.43
CA ARG A 67 2.67 18.12 2.00
C ARG A 67 3.44 19.25 2.62
N LEU A 68 3.89 19.04 3.85
CA LEU A 68 4.79 19.91 4.60
C LEU A 68 6.20 19.34 4.54
N ALA A 69 7.15 20.09 4.00
CA ALA A 69 8.56 19.71 3.96
C ALA A 69 9.42 20.81 4.61
N GLY A 70 10.09 20.47 5.68
CA GLY A 70 10.99 21.35 6.40
C GLY A 70 12.21 20.60 6.93
N GLU A 71 13.21 21.33 7.41
CA GLU A 71 14.45 20.75 7.94
C GLU A 71 14.17 19.89 9.19
N LYS A 72 13.29 20.35 10.07
CA LYS A 72 12.99 19.72 11.37
C LYS A 72 11.59 19.14 11.47
N ILE A 73 10.69 19.49 10.54
CA ILE A 73 9.31 19.05 10.54
C ILE A 73 8.91 18.58 9.15
N ARG A 74 8.05 17.57 9.08
CA ARG A 74 7.44 17.08 7.86
C ARG A 74 6.02 16.59 8.14
N GLY A 75 5.19 16.52 7.11
CA GLY A 75 3.85 16.00 7.28
C GLY A 75 3.12 15.86 5.96
N ARG A 76 2.03 15.13 5.97
CA ARG A 76 1.12 14.97 4.84
C ARG A 76 -0.31 14.87 5.33
N VAL A 77 -1.21 15.56 4.64
CA VAL A 77 -2.66 15.34 4.74
C VAL A 77 -3.15 15.06 3.33
N ALA A 78 -3.86 13.96 3.14
CA ALA A 78 -4.47 13.59 1.87
C ALA A 78 -5.88 13.06 2.11
N LEU A 79 -6.85 13.59 1.35
CA LEU A 79 -8.24 13.16 1.36
C LEU A 79 -8.54 12.42 0.07
N GLN A 80 -9.28 11.31 0.16
CA GLN A 80 -9.48 10.38 -0.93
C GLN A 80 -10.93 9.96 -1.14
N ALA A 81 -11.22 9.46 -2.34
CA ALA A 81 -12.47 8.80 -2.70
C ALA A 81 -12.21 7.82 -3.87
N GLY A 82 -13.12 6.87 -4.07
CA GLY A 82 -13.07 5.90 -5.18
C GLY A 82 -13.48 4.50 -4.77
N THR A 83 -13.59 3.60 -5.75
CA THR A 83 -14.01 2.22 -5.51
C THR A 83 -12.96 1.42 -4.74
N SER A 84 -11.67 1.68 -4.97
CA SER A 84 -10.59 1.05 -4.20
C SER A 84 -10.63 1.46 -2.72
N VAL A 85 -11.01 2.69 -2.43
CA VAL A 85 -11.17 3.18 -1.06
C VAL A 85 -12.30 2.41 -0.36
N GLN A 86 -13.47 2.31 -1.00
CA GLN A 86 -14.59 1.56 -0.44
C GLN A 86 -14.22 0.10 -0.18
N ALA A 87 -13.56 -0.56 -1.13
CA ALA A 87 -13.15 -1.96 -0.99
C ALA A 87 -12.12 -2.18 0.12
N ASN A 88 -11.09 -1.33 0.22
CA ASN A 88 -10.02 -1.49 1.20
C ASN A 88 -10.43 -1.13 2.63
N TYR A 89 -11.43 -0.28 2.82
CA TYR A 89 -11.92 0.13 4.14
C TYR A 89 -13.19 -0.60 4.58
N ALA A 90 -13.72 -1.55 3.77
CA ALA A 90 -14.92 -2.30 4.10
C ALA A 90 -14.80 -3.13 5.39
N GLY A 91 -13.58 -3.51 5.79
CA GLY A 91 -13.28 -4.22 7.03
C GLY A 91 -12.89 -3.34 8.21
N GLU A 92 -13.00 -2.01 8.09
CA GLU A 92 -12.63 -1.10 9.18
C GLU A 92 -13.52 -1.33 10.42
N PRO A 93 -12.93 -1.51 11.60
CA PRO A 93 -13.70 -1.77 12.82
C PRO A 93 -14.65 -0.62 13.17
N SER A 94 -15.91 -0.97 13.48
CA SER A 94 -16.92 -0.05 13.98
C SER A 94 -17.25 -0.37 15.42
N ILE A 95 -16.45 0.18 16.35
CA ILE A 95 -16.53 -0.08 17.78
C ILE A 95 -16.71 1.24 18.52
N GLY A 96 -17.81 1.35 19.30
CA GLY A 96 -18.19 2.60 19.96
C GLY A 96 -18.79 3.61 18.97
N SER A 97 -18.87 4.89 19.40
CA SER A 97 -19.60 5.95 18.68
C SER A 97 -18.73 6.81 17.74
N VAL A 98 -17.40 6.64 17.77
CA VAL A 98 -16.44 7.47 17.03
C VAL A 98 -15.40 6.62 16.26
N SER A 99 -15.87 5.54 15.67
CA SER A 99 -15.07 4.62 14.86
C SER A 99 -15.87 4.16 13.64
N GLY A 100 -15.22 3.42 12.74
CA GLY A 100 -15.86 2.87 11.55
C GLY A 100 -15.35 3.49 10.26
N ASP A 101 -15.85 2.98 9.15
CA ASP A 101 -15.35 3.29 7.81
C ASP A 101 -15.77 4.70 7.33
N ASP A 102 -16.83 5.29 7.84
CA ASP A 102 -17.39 6.54 7.33
C ASP A 102 -16.39 7.71 7.31
N LEU A 103 -15.58 7.86 8.34
CA LEU A 103 -14.53 8.87 8.38
C LEU A 103 -13.17 8.31 7.95
N ALA A 104 -12.85 7.07 8.36
CA ALA A 104 -11.56 6.45 8.09
C ALA A 104 -11.26 6.40 6.58
N ARG A 105 -12.23 6.02 5.75
CA ARG A 105 -12.07 5.93 4.28
C ARG A 105 -11.83 7.26 3.58
N ILE A 106 -12.18 8.41 4.17
CA ILE A 106 -11.95 9.72 3.58
C ILE A 106 -10.47 10.11 3.70
N ILE A 107 -9.78 9.62 4.72
CA ILE A 107 -8.40 9.97 5.03
C ILE A 107 -7.46 8.95 4.39
N GLN A 108 -6.71 9.36 3.36
CA GLN A 108 -5.64 8.53 2.79
C GLN A 108 -4.40 8.52 3.69
N GLU A 109 -3.96 9.72 4.08
CA GLU A 109 -2.87 9.93 5.02
C GLU A 109 -3.13 11.19 5.84
N ALA A 110 -2.81 11.14 7.12
CA ALA A 110 -2.81 12.29 8.03
C ALA A 110 -1.74 12.06 9.09
N TRP A 111 -0.53 12.56 8.86
CA TRP A 111 0.59 12.37 9.76
C TRP A 111 1.51 13.61 9.83
N VAL A 112 2.20 13.72 10.94
CA VAL A 112 3.23 14.73 11.17
C VAL A 112 4.46 14.07 11.75
N GLY A 113 5.63 14.61 11.45
CA GLY A 113 6.90 14.09 11.91
C GLY A 113 7.89 15.18 12.32
N VAL A 114 8.75 14.81 13.25
CA VAL A 114 9.85 15.66 13.73
C VAL A 114 11.20 14.96 13.54
N ARG A 115 12.20 15.73 13.19
CA ARG A 115 13.58 15.27 13.07
C ARG A 115 14.26 15.37 14.43
N VAL A 116 14.50 14.22 15.08
CA VAL A 116 15.11 14.16 16.41
C VAL A 116 16.63 14.11 16.37
N SER A 117 17.21 13.71 15.22
CA SER A 117 18.64 13.82 14.94
C SER A 117 18.88 13.95 13.43
N PRO A 118 20.10 14.24 12.95
CA PRO A 118 20.38 14.34 11.52
C PRO A 118 19.99 13.11 10.69
N LYS A 119 19.87 11.94 11.33
CA LYS A 119 19.57 10.67 10.68
C LYS A 119 18.26 10.04 11.13
N VAL A 120 17.51 10.65 12.07
CA VAL A 120 16.35 10.02 12.69
C VAL A 120 15.15 10.95 12.64
N TRP A 121 14.04 10.39 12.13
CA TRP A 121 12.73 10.99 12.16
C TRP A 121 11.78 10.17 13.03
N VAL A 122 10.87 10.83 13.69
CA VAL A 122 9.72 10.24 14.39
C VAL A 122 8.47 10.83 13.80
N ASP A 123 7.59 9.99 13.27
CA ASP A 123 6.33 10.39 12.66
C ASP A 123 5.17 9.70 13.38
N GLY A 124 3.99 10.32 13.39
CA GLY A 124 2.76 9.75 13.95
C GLY A 124 1.53 10.14 13.17
N GLY A 125 0.57 9.22 13.08
CA GLY A 125 -0.71 9.40 12.40
C GLY A 125 -1.09 8.21 11.52
N ILE A 126 -1.88 8.48 10.46
CA ILE A 126 -2.29 7.52 9.43
C ILE A 126 -1.34 7.69 8.24
N TYR A 127 -0.68 6.62 7.83
CA TYR A 127 0.28 6.68 6.73
C TYR A 127 0.33 5.35 5.96
N PHE A 128 0.87 5.38 4.73
CA PHE A 128 1.04 4.16 3.94
C PHE A 128 1.93 3.14 4.66
N SER A 129 1.50 1.88 4.57
CA SER A 129 2.22 0.75 5.16
C SER A 129 3.65 0.66 4.63
N PRO A 130 4.62 0.28 5.46
CA PRO A 130 5.96 -0.04 5.02
C PRO A 130 6.09 -1.44 4.42
N ILE A 131 5.00 -2.23 4.34
CA ILE A 131 5.00 -3.58 3.79
C ILE A 131 4.77 -3.50 2.28
N GLY A 132 5.56 -4.21 1.49
CA GLY A 132 5.43 -4.27 0.04
C GLY A 132 6.22 -3.21 -0.74
N TRP A 133 6.25 -3.41 -2.08
CA TRP A 133 6.68 -2.43 -3.07
C TRP A 133 5.50 -1.80 -3.82
N GLU A 134 4.38 -2.51 -3.87
CA GLU A 134 3.21 -2.07 -4.61
C GLU A 134 2.43 -1.05 -3.78
N SER A 135 2.27 0.13 -4.36
CA SER A 135 1.60 1.28 -3.74
C SER A 135 0.09 1.18 -3.87
N PHE A 136 -0.64 1.82 -2.95
CA PHE A 136 -2.07 2.11 -3.10
C PHE A 136 -2.36 2.97 -4.33
N ILE A 137 -1.41 3.79 -4.75
CA ILE A 137 -1.52 4.67 -5.92
C ILE A 137 -1.04 3.91 -7.16
N SER A 138 -1.93 3.69 -8.13
CA SER A 138 -1.64 2.92 -9.35
C SER A 138 -0.48 3.48 -10.17
N TRP A 139 -0.31 4.80 -10.17
CA TRP A 139 0.76 5.50 -10.89
C TRP A 139 2.16 5.00 -10.52
N ASP A 140 2.37 4.63 -9.25
CA ASP A 140 3.66 4.25 -8.69
C ASP A 140 4.02 2.78 -8.96
N ASN A 141 3.08 1.99 -9.47
CA ASN A 141 3.25 0.56 -9.67
C ASN A 141 3.74 0.18 -11.07
N PRO A 142 4.50 -0.90 -11.18
CA PRO A 142 4.89 -1.44 -12.49
C PRO A 142 3.70 -1.96 -13.29
N THR A 143 2.73 -2.66 -12.67
CA THR A 143 1.46 -3.12 -13.24
C THR A 143 0.32 -2.19 -12.83
N TYR A 144 -0.77 -2.15 -13.57
CA TYR A 144 -1.93 -1.35 -13.18
C TYR A 144 -2.63 -1.95 -11.96
N THR A 145 -2.98 -3.22 -12.02
CA THR A 145 -3.54 -3.93 -10.86
C THR A 145 -2.46 -4.39 -9.91
N ARG A 146 -2.81 -4.58 -8.63
CA ARG A 146 -1.91 -5.12 -7.61
C ARG A 146 -1.80 -6.63 -7.73
N SER A 147 -0.69 -7.18 -7.24
CA SER A 147 -0.59 -8.63 -7.06
C SER A 147 -1.53 -9.12 -5.96
N LEU A 148 -1.82 -10.43 -5.95
CA LEU A 148 -2.54 -11.06 -4.84
C LEU A 148 -1.85 -10.80 -3.50
N LEU A 149 -0.50 -10.79 -3.47
CA LEU A 149 0.24 -10.49 -2.26
C LEU A 149 -0.06 -9.09 -1.74
N ALA A 150 -0.05 -8.09 -2.63
CA ALA A 150 -0.28 -6.71 -2.25
C ALA A 150 -1.73 -6.44 -1.83
N ASP A 151 -2.72 -7.08 -2.48
CA ASP A 151 -4.13 -6.94 -2.13
C ASP A 151 -4.45 -7.51 -0.72
N TYR A 152 -3.63 -8.44 -0.21
CA TYR A 152 -3.81 -9.06 1.11
C TYR A 152 -2.75 -8.66 2.14
N THR A 153 -1.97 -7.61 1.86
CA THR A 153 -1.10 -6.94 2.83
C THR A 153 -1.56 -5.51 3.10
N PRO A 154 -1.24 -4.92 4.26
CA PRO A 154 -1.71 -3.58 4.60
C PRO A 154 -1.24 -2.53 3.60
N TYR A 155 -2.16 -1.72 3.08
CA TYR A 155 -1.85 -0.51 2.33
C TYR A 155 -1.61 0.69 3.23
N PHE A 156 -2.27 0.75 4.38
CA PHE A 156 -2.12 1.81 5.36
C PHE A 156 -2.04 1.24 6.76
N VAL A 157 -1.47 2.01 7.66
CA VAL A 157 -1.42 1.72 9.10
C VAL A 157 -1.58 3.01 9.88
N THR A 158 -2.06 2.89 11.11
CA THR A 158 -2.20 4.01 12.05
C THR A 158 -1.32 3.77 13.26
N GLY A 159 -0.47 4.74 13.58
CA GLY A 159 0.45 4.60 14.71
C GLY A 159 1.61 5.58 14.68
N ALA A 160 2.71 5.17 15.28
CA ALA A 160 3.96 5.93 15.30
C ALA A 160 5.08 5.12 14.65
N LYS A 161 6.02 5.82 14.01
CA LYS A 161 7.20 5.21 13.39
C LYS A 161 8.46 6.01 13.66
N VAL A 162 9.56 5.28 13.78
CA VAL A 162 10.91 5.81 13.76
C VAL A 162 11.57 5.41 12.44
N THR A 163 12.10 6.37 11.70
CA THR A 163 12.89 6.15 10.49
C THR A 163 14.35 6.54 10.76
N TRP A 164 15.27 5.62 10.56
CA TRP A 164 16.69 5.80 10.72
C TRP A 164 17.44 5.61 9.40
N ALA A 165 18.02 6.69 8.87
CA ALA A 165 18.97 6.66 7.76
C ALA A 165 20.35 6.22 8.29
N ALA A 166 20.53 4.90 8.50
CA ALA A 166 21.74 4.32 9.10
C ALA A 166 23.00 4.66 8.28
N SER A 167 22.87 4.59 6.95
CA SER A 167 23.90 5.00 5.99
C SER A 167 23.25 5.53 4.70
N PRO A 168 24.05 6.05 3.72
CA PRO A 168 23.50 6.43 2.40
C PRO A 168 22.84 5.28 1.64
N LYS A 169 23.08 4.04 2.05
CA LYS A 169 22.57 2.82 1.40
C LYS A 169 21.57 2.04 2.24
N VAL A 170 21.41 2.36 3.52
CA VAL A 170 20.58 1.58 4.45
C VAL A 170 19.65 2.49 5.21
N THR A 171 18.34 2.19 5.09
CA THR A 171 17.29 2.79 5.90
C THR A 171 16.60 1.71 6.72
N ALA A 172 16.38 1.97 8.01
CA ALA A 172 15.62 1.10 8.89
C ALA A 172 14.42 1.86 9.46
N GLN A 173 13.33 1.14 9.69
CA GLN A 173 12.10 1.66 10.28
C GLN A 173 11.59 0.70 11.35
N LEU A 174 11.07 1.27 12.43
CA LEU A 174 10.31 0.56 13.46
C LEU A 174 8.99 1.28 13.67
N HIS A 175 7.90 0.53 13.75
CA HIS A 175 6.57 1.06 13.91
C HIS A 175 5.86 0.37 15.07
N VAL A 176 5.01 1.15 15.76
CA VAL A 176 4.00 0.66 16.68
C VAL A 176 2.67 1.14 16.12
N VAL A 177 1.80 0.19 15.80
CA VAL A 177 0.55 0.46 15.06
C VAL A 177 -0.65 -0.23 15.71
N ASN A 178 -1.86 0.19 15.36
CA ASN A 178 -3.10 -0.38 15.88
C ASN A 178 -3.31 -1.83 15.42
N GLY A 179 -2.94 -2.20 14.19
CA GLY A 179 -3.10 -3.56 13.68
C GLY A 179 -2.86 -3.67 12.17
N TRP A 180 -3.36 -4.75 11.58
CA TRP A 180 -3.23 -5.10 10.16
C TRP A 180 -4.25 -4.34 9.32
N GLN A 181 -3.91 -3.15 8.83
CA GLN A 181 -4.77 -2.31 7.99
C GLN A 181 -6.05 -1.84 8.71
N ILE A 182 -5.89 -1.27 9.91
CA ILE A 182 -7.00 -0.64 10.64
C ILE A 182 -6.62 0.77 11.08
N VAL A 183 -7.62 1.65 11.13
CA VAL A 183 -7.50 3.00 11.68
C VAL A 183 -7.96 2.99 13.14
N SER A 184 -9.14 2.44 13.38
CA SER A 184 -9.72 2.35 14.73
C SER A 184 -9.28 1.05 15.41
N GLU A 185 -8.90 1.15 16.67
CA GLU A 185 -8.47 0.01 17.48
C GLU A 185 -9.64 -0.94 17.77
N ASN A 186 -9.41 -2.25 17.69
CA ASN A 186 -10.39 -3.29 17.94
C ASN A 186 -10.02 -4.25 19.08
N ASN A 187 -8.83 -4.07 19.67
CA ASN A 187 -8.34 -4.79 20.84
C ASN A 187 -7.27 -3.93 21.56
N PRO A 188 -6.90 -4.21 22.83
CA PRO A 188 -5.93 -3.39 23.57
C PRO A 188 -4.47 -3.57 23.13
N ASP A 189 -4.17 -4.60 22.32
CA ASP A 189 -2.82 -4.93 21.91
C ASP A 189 -2.34 -3.99 20.79
N LYS A 190 -1.04 -3.76 20.74
CA LYS A 190 -0.41 -3.03 19.65
C LYS A 190 0.41 -3.97 18.79
N SER A 191 0.42 -3.67 17.50
CA SER A 191 1.20 -4.40 16.51
C SER A 191 2.51 -3.70 16.21
N PHE A 192 3.52 -4.48 15.81
CA PHE A 192 4.86 -4.00 15.53
C PHE A 192 5.25 -4.31 14.10
N ILE A 193 5.87 -3.32 13.43
CA ILE A 193 6.46 -3.52 12.10
C ILE A 193 7.91 -3.10 12.15
N ALA A 194 8.79 -3.92 11.56
CA ALA A 194 10.17 -3.57 11.29
C ALA A 194 10.43 -3.64 9.78
N ARG A 195 11.15 -2.68 9.23
CA ARG A 195 11.58 -2.70 7.82
C ARG A 195 13.03 -2.27 7.70
N VAL A 196 13.78 -2.96 6.85
CA VAL A 196 15.12 -2.57 6.44
C VAL A 196 15.18 -2.54 4.92
N GLU A 197 15.67 -1.44 4.38
CA GLU A 197 15.95 -1.27 2.95
C GLU A 197 17.44 -1.12 2.74
N TRP A 198 17.98 -1.82 1.75
CA TRP A 198 19.38 -1.79 1.39
C TRP A 198 19.57 -1.58 -0.11
N GLN A 199 20.13 -0.44 -0.50
CA GLN A 199 20.62 -0.20 -1.87
C GLN A 199 21.99 -0.90 -2.02
N ALA A 200 21.95 -2.21 -2.33
CA ALA A 200 23.15 -3.05 -2.39
C ALA A 200 24.13 -2.55 -3.47
N THR A 201 23.59 -2.25 -4.66
CA THR A 201 24.33 -1.63 -5.78
C THR A 201 23.48 -0.52 -6.43
N ALA A 202 24.01 0.17 -7.42
CA ALA A 202 23.19 1.13 -8.19
C ALA A 202 21.98 0.48 -8.90
N ALA A 203 22.09 -0.82 -9.19
CA ALA A 203 21.06 -1.59 -9.92
C ALA A 203 20.20 -2.46 -9.02
N LEU A 204 20.60 -2.75 -7.76
CA LEU A 204 19.91 -3.70 -6.88
C LEU A 204 19.52 -3.05 -5.57
N ALA A 205 18.22 -3.00 -5.29
CA ALA A 205 17.66 -2.68 -3.99
C ALA A 205 17.00 -3.93 -3.39
N LEU A 206 17.23 -4.16 -2.11
CA LEU A 206 16.64 -5.23 -1.33
C LEU A 206 15.89 -4.64 -0.15
N ALA A 207 14.82 -5.29 0.28
CA ALA A 207 14.17 -4.95 1.54
C ALA A 207 13.66 -6.21 2.24
N TYR A 208 13.53 -6.07 3.55
CA TYR A 208 12.88 -7.04 4.42
C TYR A 208 11.89 -6.31 5.31
N ALA A 209 10.69 -6.86 5.44
CA ALA A 209 9.68 -6.38 6.36
C ALA A 209 9.21 -7.52 7.27
N PHE A 210 8.97 -7.18 8.52
CA PHE A 210 8.43 -8.06 9.56
C PHE A 210 7.24 -7.40 10.23
N TYR A 211 6.21 -8.19 10.54
CA TYR A 211 5.05 -7.77 11.31
C TYR A 211 4.79 -8.77 12.43
N ALA A 212 4.37 -8.28 13.61
CA ALA A 212 3.83 -9.09 14.70
C ALA A 212 2.73 -8.34 15.44
N GLY A 213 1.55 -8.97 15.61
CA GLY A 213 0.42 -8.37 16.31
C GLY A 213 -0.73 -9.34 16.54
N ASN A 214 -1.61 -9.01 17.49
CA ASN A 214 -2.88 -9.71 17.70
C ASN A 214 -3.94 -9.10 16.76
N GLU A 215 -4.57 -9.96 15.93
CA GLU A 215 -5.56 -9.53 14.93
C GLU A 215 -6.99 -9.92 15.27
N GLN A 216 -7.23 -10.38 16.52
CA GLN A 216 -8.56 -10.74 16.97
C GLN A 216 -9.22 -9.56 17.68
N LEU A 217 -10.56 -9.54 17.63
CA LEU A 217 -11.36 -8.66 18.47
C LEU A 217 -11.10 -8.95 19.95
N ASP A 218 -11.17 -7.95 20.81
CA ASP A 218 -10.96 -8.06 22.27
C ASP A 218 -11.85 -9.12 22.93
N THR A 219 -12.99 -9.42 22.36
CA THR A 219 -13.94 -10.44 22.84
C THR A 219 -13.56 -11.88 22.47
N LEU A 220 -12.52 -12.09 21.69
CA LEU A 220 -12.06 -13.39 21.19
C LEU A 220 -10.67 -13.72 21.74
N PRO A 221 -10.33 -15.02 21.87
CA PRO A 221 -8.96 -15.43 22.23
C PRO A 221 -7.92 -14.86 21.26
N ALA A 222 -6.85 -14.30 21.81
CA ALA A 222 -5.79 -13.68 21.02
C ALA A 222 -5.18 -14.66 20.01
N ARG A 223 -4.97 -14.20 18.78
CA ARG A 223 -4.26 -14.91 17.71
C ARG A 223 -3.15 -14.02 17.19
N THR A 224 -1.93 -14.32 17.58
CA THR A 224 -0.78 -13.53 17.13
C THR A 224 -0.44 -13.90 15.70
N ARG A 225 -0.40 -12.88 14.86
CA ARG A 225 0.06 -12.94 13.48
C ARG A 225 1.52 -12.56 13.41
N TYR A 226 2.32 -13.42 12.78
CA TYR A 226 3.69 -13.13 12.39
C TYR A 226 3.76 -13.13 10.86
N TYR A 227 4.37 -12.10 10.29
CA TYR A 227 4.51 -12.01 8.84
C TYR A 227 5.91 -11.55 8.47
N ASN A 228 6.47 -12.15 7.44
CA ASN A 228 7.79 -11.87 6.92
C ASN A 228 7.73 -11.67 5.41
N GLN A 229 8.38 -10.65 4.90
CA GLN A 229 8.43 -10.35 3.48
C GLN A 229 9.84 -10.02 3.04
N LEU A 230 10.29 -10.66 1.95
CA LEU A 230 11.53 -10.37 1.24
C LEU A 230 11.19 -9.70 -0.10
N LEU A 231 11.92 -8.66 -0.41
CA LEU A 231 11.68 -7.83 -1.57
C LEU A 231 13.00 -7.55 -2.31
N ALA A 232 12.95 -7.61 -3.65
CA ALA A 232 14.05 -7.25 -4.51
C ALA A 232 13.58 -6.39 -5.68
N LYS A 233 14.36 -5.37 -6.01
CA LYS A 233 14.16 -4.54 -7.21
C LYS A 233 15.47 -4.45 -7.97
N VAL A 234 15.43 -4.75 -9.28
CA VAL A 234 16.59 -4.77 -10.15
C VAL A 234 16.36 -3.84 -11.34
N ALA A 235 17.20 -2.82 -11.50
CA ALA A 235 17.30 -2.02 -12.71
C ALA A 235 18.35 -2.68 -13.63
N ALA A 236 17.91 -3.55 -14.57
CA ALA A 236 18.83 -4.37 -15.36
C ALA A 236 19.43 -3.67 -16.59
N GLY A 237 19.13 -2.36 -16.75
CA GLY A 237 19.61 -1.58 -17.89
C GLY A 237 18.80 -1.82 -19.17
N HIS A 238 19.14 -1.06 -20.23
CA HIS A 238 18.45 -1.14 -21.53
C HIS A 238 16.91 -1.03 -21.42
N GLY A 239 16.40 -0.33 -20.39
CA GLY A 239 14.95 -0.15 -20.14
C GLY A 239 14.25 -1.34 -19.49
N TRP A 240 14.99 -2.31 -18.94
CA TRP A 240 14.45 -3.40 -18.16
C TRP A 240 14.53 -3.11 -16.66
N ASP A 241 13.39 -3.29 -15.99
CA ASP A 241 13.27 -3.31 -14.53
C ASP A 241 12.53 -4.57 -14.08
N PHE A 242 12.95 -5.13 -12.95
CA PHE A 242 12.34 -6.32 -12.35
C PHE A 242 12.04 -6.09 -10.87
N TRP A 243 10.95 -6.68 -10.40
CA TRP A 243 10.55 -6.71 -9.01
C TRP A 243 10.25 -8.14 -8.60
N GLY A 244 10.68 -8.52 -7.43
CA GLY A 244 10.37 -9.80 -6.81
C GLY A 244 9.90 -9.58 -5.38
N THR A 245 8.87 -10.32 -4.96
CA THR A 245 8.38 -10.35 -3.58
C THR A 245 8.10 -11.79 -3.21
N PHE A 246 8.51 -12.17 -2.01
CA PHE A 246 8.14 -13.42 -1.36
C PHE A 246 7.68 -13.10 0.04
N ASP A 247 6.55 -13.66 0.46
CA ASP A 247 6.04 -13.52 1.80
C ASP A 247 5.62 -14.84 2.42
N VAL A 248 5.63 -14.86 3.75
CA VAL A 248 5.10 -15.95 4.57
C VAL A 248 4.54 -15.38 5.86
N GLY A 249 3.32 -15.80 6.19
CA GLY A 249 2.66 -15.48 7.43
C GLY A 249 2.28 -16.72 8.22
N VAL A 250 2.25 -16.55 9.54
CA VAL A 250 1.83 -17.56 10.51
C VAL A 250 0.90 -16.88 11.50
N GLN A 251 -0.26 -17.47 11.76
CA GLN A 251 -1.19 -17.01 12.79
C GLN A 251 -1.37 -18.10 13.83
N THR A 252 -1.08 -17.79 15.08
CA THR A 252 -1.29 -18.73 16.19
C THR A 252 -2.78 -18.94 16.42
N VAL A 253 -3.15 -20.17 16.79
CA VAL A 253 -4.51 -20.51 17.19
C VAL A 253 -4.42 -21.15 18.58
N PRO A 254 -5.15 -20.64 19.60
CA PRO A 254 -5.17 -21.25 20.93
C PRO A 254 -5.57 -22.71 20.85
N ASP A 255 -4.83 -23.57 21.54
CA ASP A 255 -5.08 -25.01 21.67
C ASP A 255 -5.17 -25.79 20.33
N ALA A 256 -4.63 -25.23 19.25
CA ALA A 256 -4.60 -25.83 17.91
C ALA A 256 -3.28 -25.55 17.18
N SER A 257 -3.09 -26.19 16.02
CA SER A 257 -1.97 -25.92 15.13
C SER A 257 -2.06 -24.51 14.57
N SER A 258 -0.91 -23.84 14.41
CA SER A 258 -0.83 -22.55 13.75
C SER A 258 -1.28 -22.66 12.29
N GLN A 259 -1.91 -21.59 11.82
CA GLN A 259 -2.35 -21.42 10.45
C GLN A 259 -1.28 -20.66 9.66
N THR A 260 -1.12 -20.96 8.37
CA THR A 260 -0.04 -20.42 7.54
C THR A 260 -0.54 -19.99 6.16
N TRP A 261 0.08 -18.95 5.62
CA TRP A 261 -0.06 -18.56 4.20
C TRP A 261 1.28 -18.12 3.65
N TYR A 262 1.44 -18.17 2.36
CA TYR A 262 2.63 -17.70 1.67
C TYR A 262 2.32 -17.31 0.23
N GLY A 263 3.19 -16.48 -0.34
CA GLY A 263 3.04 -16.10 -1.73
C GLY A 263 4.33 -15.60 -2.35
N VAL A 264 4.31 -15.53 -3.68
CA VAL A 264 5.42 -15.05 -4.49
C VAL A 264 4.89 -14.25 -5.68
N VAL A 265 5.58 -13.18 -6.02
CA VAL A 265 5.33 -12.42 -7.25
C VAL A 265 6.65 -12.03 -7.90
N ALA A 266 6.68 -12.12 -9.23
CA ALA A 266 7.74 -11.57 -10.06
C ALA A 266 7.13 -10.71 -11.16
N ILE A 267 7.66 -9.49 -11.32
CA ILE A 267 7.20 -8.52 -12.32
C ILE A 267 8.41 -8.10 -13.14
N GLY A 268 8.25 -8.10 -14.46
CA GLY A 268 9.22 -7.56 -15.40
C GLY A 268 8.60 -6.45 -16.25
N ARG A 269 9.27 -5.30 -16.35
CA ARG A 269 8.82 -4.16 -17.14
C ARG A 269 9.91 -3.78 -18.14
N LYS A 270 9.52 -3.59 -19.39
CA LYS A 270 10.38 -3.11 -20.49
C LYS A 270 9.87 -1.77 -20.99
N ALA A 271 10.66 -0.73 -20.81
CA ALA A 271 10.46 0.53 -21.52
C ALA A 271 10.87 0.34 -23.00
N LEU A 272 9.91 0.48 -23.90
CA LEU A 272 10.11 0.43 -25.35
C LEU A 272 10.51 1.80 -25.91
N SER A 273 10.03 2.86 -25.27
CA SER A 273 10.35 4.25 -25.55
C SER A 273 10.18 5.08 -24.28
N LYS A 274 10.37 6.41 -24.39
CA LYS A 274 10.05 7.34 -23.29
C LYS A 274 8.56 7.38 -22.93
N LYS A 275 7.69 6.96 -23.88
CA LYS A 275 6.22 7.06 -23.73
C LYS A 275 5.52 5.71 -23.64
N VAL A 276 6.20 4.60 -23.96
CA VAL A 276 5.56 3.27 -24.04
C VAL A 276 6.39 2.25 -23.29
N ALA A 277 5.72 1.47 -22.47
CA ALA A 277 6.29 0.31 -21.81
C ALA A 277 5.35 -0.90 -21.87
N VAL A 278 5.93 -2.09 -21.83
CA VAL A 278 5.20 -3.34 -21.60
C VAL A 278 5.61 -3.92 -20.26
N VAL A 279 4.69 -4.62 -19.62
CA VAL A 279 4.89 -5.22 -18.30
C VAL A 279 4.29 -6.63 -18.29
N GLY A 280 4.95 -7.55 -17.60
CA GLY A 280 4.43 -8.88 -17.33
C GLY A 280 4.57 -9.20 -15.85
N ARG A 281 3.64 -9.99 -15.30
CA ARG A 281 3.65 -10.48 -13.93
C ARG A 281 3.32 -11.96 -13.92
N VAL A 282 4.00 -12.68 -13.04
CA VAL A 282 3.62 -14.03 -12.60
C VAL A 282 3.54 -14.02 -11.08
N GLU A 283 2.55 -14.73 -10.53
CA GLU A 283 2.28 -14.72 -9.09
C GLU A 283 1.69 -16.06 -8.63
N GLY A 284 1.87 -16.35 -7.35
CA GLY A 284 1.24 -17.47 -6.69
C GLY A 284 0.93 -17.10 -5.24
N HIS A 285 -0.23 -17.50 -4.76
CA HIS A 285 -0.66 -17.30 -3.39
C HIS A 285 -1.30 -18.59 -2.85
N SER A 286 -0.97 -18.94 -1.63
CA SER A 286 -1.52 -20.09 -0.92
C SER A 286 -1.93 -19.68 0.48
N ASP A 287 -3.22 -19.63 0.72
CA ASP A 287 -3.88 -19.45 2.02
C ASP A 287 -4.85 -20.60 2.24
N ARG A 288 -4.29 -21.80 2.40
CA ARG A 288 -5.06 -23.02 2.60
C ARG A 288 -5.84 -22.99 3.92
N ASP A 289 -5.25 -22.38 4.92
CA ASP A 289 -5.85 -22.23 6.25
C ASP A 289 -6.88 -21.09 6.34
N GLN A 290 -7.11 -20.37 5.23
CA GLN A 290 -8.10 -19.31 5.10
C GLN A 290 -7.96 -18.21 6.18
N VAL A 291 -6.72 -17.77 6.39
CA VAL A 291 -6.39 -16.74 7.39
C VAL A 291 -6.73 -15.34 6.87
N LEU A 292 -6.40 -15.08 5.61
CA LEU A 292 -6.62 -13.79 4.94
C LEU A 292 -7.80 -13.86 3.97
N ILE A 293 -7.99 -15.01 3.30
CA ILE A 293 -8.95 -15.18 2.22
C ILE A 293 -9.89 -16.35 2.53
N LEU A 294 -11.08 -16.02 2.99
CA LEU A 294 -12.12 -17.00 3.31
C LEU A 294 -12.83 -17.43 2.02
N THR A 295 -12.58 -18.61 1.53
CA THR A 295 -13.26 -19.19 0.36
C THR A 295 -14.37 -20.17 0.76
N GLY A 296 -14.26 -20.81 1.91
CA GLY A 296 -15.14 -21.90 2.36
C GLY A 296 -14.89 -23.22 1.62
N THR A 297 -13.83 -23.31 0.80
CA THR A 297 -13.49 -24.49 0.00
C THR A 297 -12.45 -25.36 0.73
N PRO A 298 -12.36 -26.68 0.40
CA PRO A 298 -11.48 -27.61 1.11
C PRO A 298 -9.99 -27.27 1.08
N ASP A 299 -9.48 -26.78 -0.05
CA ASP A 299 -8.09 -26.39 -0.22
C ASP A 299 -7.83 -24.89 0.01
N GLY A 300 -8.87 -24.13 0.45
CA GLY A 300 -8.79 -22.70 0.70
C GLY A 300 -8.43 -21.92 -0.57
N PHE A 301 -7.72 -20.81 -0.43
CA PHE A 301 -7.29 -20.01 -1.57
C PHE A 301 -5.87 -20.41 -2.02
N ARG A 302 -5.79 -21.24 -3.05
CA ARG A 302 -4.54 -21.66 -3.67
C ARG A 302 -4.55 -21.33 -5.15
N THR A 303 -3.93 -20.24 -5.51
CA THR A 303 -4.07 -19.63 -6.83
C THR A 303 -2.71 -19.28 -7.41
N ILE A 304 -2.53 -19.58 -8.68
CA ILE A 304 -1.46 -19.03 -9.51
C ILE A 304 -2.07 -18.05 -10.51
N GLY A 305 -1.33 -17.03 -10.89
CA GLY A 305 -1.81 -16.02 -11.82
C GLY A 305 -0.70 -15.41 -12.66
N GLY A 306 -1.13 -14.70 -13.68
CA GLY A 306 -0.23 -13.92 -14.50
C GLY A 306 -0.95 -12.79 -15.21
N SER A 307 -0.20 -11.77 -15.59
CA SER A 307 -0.74 -10.68 -16.38
C SER A 307 0.26 -10.16 -17.41
N ILE A 308 -0.28 -9.51 -18.44
CA ILE A 308 0.48 -8.70 -19.39
C ILE A 308 -0.21 -7.35 -19.54
N GLY A 309 0.58 -6.28 -19.55
CA GLY A 309 0.07 -4.93 -19.67
C GLY A 309 0.89 -4.04 -20.57
N VAL A 310 0.27 -2.96 -21.00
CA VAL A 310 0.87 -1.89 -21.79
C VAL A 310 0.57 -0.56 -21.11
N ASP A 311 1.61 0.25 -20.91
CA ASP A 311 1.53 1.63 -20.45
C ASP A 311 1.84 2.57 -21.61
N VAL A 312 0.99 3.56 -21.82
CA VAL A 312 1.23 4.68 -22.76
C VAL A 312 1.15 5.98 -21.96
N GLN A 313 2.23 6.76 -21.98
CA GLN A 313 2.33 8.05 -21.28
C GLN A 313 2.50 9.15 -22.33
N PRO A 314 1.39 9.66 -22.91
CA PRO A 314 1.46 10.68 -23.97
C PRO A 314 2.03 12.01 -23.46
N GLU A 315 1.72 12.36 -22.21
CA GLU A 315 2.16 13.57 -21.50
C GLU A 315 2.72 13.23 -20.12
N GLU A 316 3.43 14.16 -19.50
CA GLU A 316 4.12 13.95 -18.21
C GLU A 316 3.17 13.48 -17.09
N PHE A 317 1.92 14.01 -17.06
CA PHE A 317 0.94 13.74 -16.01
C PHE A 317 -0.23 12.85 -16.46
N VAL A 318 -0.14 12.25 -17.66
CA VAL A 318 -1.20 11.41 -18.22
C VAL A 318 -0.65 10.05 -18.58
N LYS A 319 -1.22 8.98 -18.01
CA LYS A 319 -0.81 7.61 -18.27
C LYS A 319 -2.04 6.74 -18.54
N TRP A 320 -2.13 6.22 -19.76
CA TRP A 320 -3.09 5.20 -20.11
C TRP A 320 -2.47 3.83 -19.90
N ARG A 321 -3.20 2.93 -19.24
CA ARG A 321 -2.76 1.59 -18.92
C ARG A 321 -3.82 0.57 -19.32
N THR A 322 -3.41 -0.55 -19.90
CA THR A 322 -4.28 -1.68 -20.17
C THR A 322 -3.59 -2.94 -19.70
N GLU A 323 -4.30 -3.79 -18.94
CA GLU A 323 -3.79 -5.04 -18.40
C GLU A 323 -4.80 -6.16 -18.60
N LEU A 324 -4.31 -7.29 -19.13
CA LEU A 324 -5.02 -8.57 -19.19
C LEU A 324 -4.43 -9.47 -18.10
N ARG A 325 -5.28 -10.05 -17.25
CA ARG A 325 -4.86 -10.92 -16.14
C ARG A 325 -5.69 -12.19 -16.09
N GLY A 326 -5.05 -13.31 -15.75
CA GLY A 326 -5.69 -14.61 -15.60
C GLY A 326 -5.18 -15.34 -14.37
N PHE A 327 -6.01 -16.25 -13.85
CA PHE A 327 -5.79 -17.02 -12.65
C PHE A 327 -6.23 -18.48 -12.85
N SER A 328 -5.55 -19.38 -12.12
CA SER A 328 -5.98 -20.77 -11.96
C SER A 328 -5.84 -21.16 -10.50
N SER A 329 -6.90 -21.71 -9.91
CA SER A 329 -6.99 -22.10 -8.51
C SER A 329 -7.16 -23.61 -8.37
N SER A 330 -6.83 -24.15 -7.18
CA SER A 330 -7.02 -25.57 -6.87
C SER A 330 -8.50 -25.94 -6.68
N ASP A 331 -9.28 -24.99 -6.18
CA ASP A 331 -10.73 -25.12 -5.96
C ASP A 331 -11.49 -24.09 -6.80
N PRO A 332 -12.78 -24.31 -7.08
CA PRO A 332 -13.62 -23.33 -7.76
C PRO A 332 -13.91 -22.14 -6.83
N VAL A 333 -13.12 -21.08 -6.97
CA VAL A 333 -13.21 -19.86 -6.15
C VAL A 333 -13.56 -18.62 -6.98
N TRP A 334 -13.57 -18.74 -8.30
CA TRP A 334 -13.87 -17.64 -9.21
C TRP A 334 -15.33 -17.69 -9.69
N PRO A 335 -15.94 -16.55 -9.99
CA PRO A 335 -17.29 -16.52 -10.54
C PRO A 335 -17.33 -17.12 -11.95
N ASP A 336 -18.48 -17.71 -12.30
CA ASP A 336 -18.83 -18.11 -13.66
C ASP A 336 -20.30 -17.74 -13.94
N GLN A 337 -20.52 -16.92 -14.98
CA GLN A 337 -21.84 -16.46 -15.41
C GLN A 337 -22.71 -15.90 -14.27
N GLY A 338 -22.09 -15.18 -13.32
CA GLY A 338 -22.76 -14.63 -12.14
C GLY A 338 -22.72 -15.51 -10.89
N ALA A 339 -22.56 -16.81 -11.02
CA ALA A 339 -22.41 -17.71 -9.87
C ALA A 339 -21.04 -17.47 -9.18
N PRO A 340 -20.99 -17.27 -7.85
CA PRO A 340 -19.83 -16.65 -7.19
C PRO A 340 -18.60 -17.54 -7.06
N THR A 341 -18.73 -18.87 -7.07
CA THR A 341 -17.61 -19.82 -6.82
C THR A 341 -17.79 -21.10 -7.62
N GLU A 342 -17.90 -20.98 -8.93
CA GLU A 342 -18.20 -22.08 -9.84
C GLU A 342 -17.01 -22.45 -10.74
N SER A 343 -15.94 -21.63 -10.77
CA SER A 343 -14.81 -21.83 -11.68
C SER A 343 -13.47 -21.87 -10.94
N GLU A 344 -12.61 -22.79 -11.37
CA GLU A 344 -11.18 -22.79 -10.99
C GLU A 344 -10.40 -21.73 -11.78
N LEU A 345 -10.98 -21.16 -12.82
CA LEU A 345 -10.36 -20.17 -13.68
C LEU A 345 -11.00 -18.79 -13.46
N GLY A 346 -10.18 -17.79 -13.25
CA GLY A 346 -10.57 -16.38 -13.19
C GLY A 346 -9.78 -15.54 -14.18
N GLY A 347 -10.31 -14.39 -14.55
CA GLY A 347 -9.57 -13.47 -15.39
C GLY A 347 -10.35 -12.26 -15.82
N PHE A 348 -9.62 -11.23 -16.22
CA PHE A 348 -10.22 -9.96 -16.64
C PHE A 348 -9.30 -9.15 -17.54
N ILE A 349 -9.86 -8.17 -18.20
CA ILE A 349 -9.16 -7.08 -18.85
C ILE A 349 -9.58 -5.76 -18.19
N VAL A 350 -8.62 -4.87 -17.99
CA VAL A 350 -8.87 -3.54 -17.44
C VAL A 350 -8.11 -2.49 -18.24
N THR A 351 -8.73 -1.33 -18.42
CA THR A 351 -8.07 -0.14 -18.95
C THR A 351 -8.30 1.04 -18.01
N SER A 352 -7.31 1.91 -17.89
CA SER A 352 -7.34 3.08 -17.00
C SER A 352 -6.68 4.30 -17.63
N LEU A 353 -7.09 5.47 -17.14
CA LEU A 353 -6.51 6.77 -17.46
C LEU A 353 -6.37 7.59 -16.17
#